data_0f9c91af8118b40a5b8caacf03c00be4
#
_entry.id   0f9c91af8118b40a5b8caacf03c00be4
#
_cell.length_a   1.000
_cell.length_b   1.000
_cell.length_c   1.000
_cell.angle_alpha   90.00
_cell.angle_beta   90.00
_cell.angle_gamma   90.00
#
_symmetry.space_group_name_H-M   'P 1'
#
loop_
_entity.id
_entity.type
_entity.pdbx_description
1 polymer ?
#
loop_
_entity_poly.entity_id
_entity_poly.type
_entity_poly.pdbx_seq_one_letter_code
_entity_poly.pdbx_strand_id
1 'polypeptide(L)'
;MGTSISIHSRAASEKQKRLAEPSARPKRGEASGDKRRTDTRARLAAATVEIIDASGWPSVTLGAVAKACSISTPAMYKHFPDKAALFEAAQEEMSGRLGALADAAAHESPVDSIFDIGERLIVYSEEHPNLLEFAFFGPSSNNTSAVDAGAGARWELLAFVHREIGRLVESQHLPPWRSPDEAGRDLFVSLWSFIQGYSKLVTSRTVRHRSAFLKAALRSVLSIATAQTSSAEEPRGTAEEAQAAHEEGGDCVDKK
;
A
#
# COMPACT_ATOMS: atom_id res chain seq x y z
N MET A 1 -54.48 -63.79 5.61
CA MET A 1 -53.83 -63.72 4.32
C MET A 1 -52.75 -62.65 4.45
N GLY A 2 -51.57 -62.91 4.79
CA GLY A 2 -50.45 -63.49 4.04
C GLY A 2 -49.76 -62.38 3.30
N THR A 3 -48.59 -61.95 3.79
CA THR A 3 -47.36 -62.17 3.09
C THR A 3 -46.17 -61.53 3.82
N SER A 4 -45.32 -62.41 4.26
CA SER A 4 -43.96 -62.13 4.71
C SER A 4 -43.07 -61.91 3.51
N ILE A 5 -42.28 -60.81 3.44
CA ILE A 5 -41.18 -60.68 2.47
C ILE A 5 -39.96 -60.06 3.16
N SER A 6 -39.05 -60.91 3.43
CA SER A 6 -37.60 -60.91 3.22
C SER A 6 -36.81 -59.61 3.42
N ILE A 7 -36.21 -59.49 4.60
CA ILE A 7 -35.14 -58.56 4.95
C ILE A 7 -33.80 -59.31 4.98
N HIS A 8 -33.19 -59.62 3.83
CA HIS A 8 -31.85 -60.20 3.79
C HIS A 8 -31.13 -59.90 2.47
N SER A 9 -30.91 -58.63 2.14
CA SER A 9 -30.02 -58.33 1.01
C SER A 9 -29.42 -56.90 1.02
N ARG A 10 -29.23 -56.27 2.16
CA ARG A 10 -28.60 -54.93 2.18
C ARG A 10 -27.33 -54.82 3.02
N ALA A 11 -26.93 -55.87 3.72
CA ALA A 11 -25.78 -55.85 4.61
C ALA A 11 -24.42 -56.29 3.97
N ALA A 12 -24.45 -56.78 2.73
CA ALA A 12 -23.22 -57.27 2.07
C ALA A 12 -22.52 -56.25 1.15
N SER A 13 -23.18 -55.14 0.79
CA SER A 13 -22.63 -54.14 -0.14
C SER A 13 -21.88 -52.98 0.54
N GLU A 14 -22.08 -52.78 1.85
CA GLU A 14 -21.46 -51.67 2.57
C GLU A 14 -20.10 -52.00 3.18
N LYS A 15 -19.75 -53.28 3.26
CA LYS A 15 -18.45 -53.74 3.83
C LYS A 15 -17.30 -53.72 2.82
N GLN A 16 -17.56 -53.54 1.53
CA GLN A 16 -16.55 -53.56 0.47
C GLN A 16 -16.12 -52.18 -0.03
N LYS A 17 -16.73 -51.10 0.48
CA LYS A 17 -16.44 -49.71 0.07
C LYS A 17 -15.53 -48.95 1.06
N ARG A 18 -15.03 -49.64 2.13
CA ARG A 18 -14.14 -49.03 3.15
C ARG A 18 -12.66 -49.42 3.03
N LEU A 19 -12.25 -49.99 1.91
CA LEU A 19 -10.87 -50.43 1.68
C LEU A 19 -10.34 -49.91 0.37
N ALA A 20 -10.18 -48.58 0.23
CA ALA A 20 -9.24 -47.96 -0.71
C ALA A 20 -9.31 -46.44 -0.63
N GLU A 21 -8.86 -45.84 0.46
CA GLU A 21 -8.28 -44.49 0.39
C GLU A 21 -6.82 -44.62 0.91
N PRO A 22 -5.81 -44.41 0.06
CA PRO A 22 -4.44 -44.27 0.54
C PRO A 22 -4.36 -42.91 1.23
N SER A 23 -4.37 -42.91 2.55
CA SER A 23 -3.89 -41.81 3.39
C SER A 23 -2.46 -41.47 2.97
N ALA A 24 -2.31 -40.50 2.08
CA ALA A 24 -1.02 -39.91 1.76
C ALA A 24 -0.57 -39.09 2.99
N ARG A 25 0.13 -39.77 3.93
CA ARG A 25 0.93 -39.09 4.93
C ARG A 25 1.97 -38.24 4.19
N PRO A 26 2.05 -36.91 4.41
CA PRO A 26 3.12 -36.12 3.83
C PRO A 26 4.47 -36.72 4.28
N LYS A 27 5.35 -36.98 3.34
CA LYS A 27 6.67 -37.50 3.61
C LYS A 27 7.43 -36.52 4.48
N ARG A 28 7.87 -36.95 5.64
CA ARG A 28 8.53 -36.16 6.70
C ARG A 28 9.79 -35.39 6.22
N GLY A 29 10.29 -35.68 5.02
CA GLY A 29 11.43 -35.01 4.38
C GLY A 29 11.04 -33.76 3.53
N GLU A 30 9.83 -33.71 2.97
CA GLU A 30 9.40 -32.63 2.08
C GLU A 30 9.12 -31.36 2.88
N ALA A 31 8.44 -31.46 4.03
CA ALA A 31 8.18 -30.32 4.92
C ALA A 31 9.46 -29.69 5.51
N SER A 32 10.52 -30.52 5.79
CA SER A 32 11.80 -30.00 6.29
C SER A 32 12.64 -29.34 5.20
N GLY A 33 12.55 -29.83 3.95
CA GLY A 33 13.24 -29.24 2.80
C GLY A 33 12.62 -27.90 2.38
N ASP A 34 11.30 -27.82 2.41
CA ASP A 34 10.57 -26.61 2.07
C ASP A 34 10.80 -25.48 3.10
N LYS A 35 10.77 -25.81 4.39
CA LYS A 35 11.11 -24.84 5.46
C LYS A 35 12.52 -24.29 5.31
N ARG A 36 13.54 -25.15 5.05
CA ARG A 36 14.92 -24.69 4.85
C ARG A 36 15.06 -23.80 3.61
N ARG A 37 14.30 -24.09 2.56
CA ARG A 37 14.29 -23.29 1.32
C ARG A 37 13.68 -21.91 1.57
N THR A 38 12.59 -21.85 2.31
CA THR A 38 11.93 -20.60 2.71
C THR A 38 12.84 -19.76 3.62
N ASP A 39 13.48 -20.38 4.62
CA ASP A 39 14.42 -19.70 5.51
C ASP A 39 15.63 -19.13 4.73
N THR A 40 16.14 -19.86 3.74
CA THR A 40 17.25 -19.36 2.91
C THR A 40 16.80 -18.20 2.02
N ARG A 41 15.61 -18.28 1.43
CA ARG A 41 15.05 -17.21 0.61
C ARG A 41 14.88 -15.92 1.42
N ALA A 42 14.35 -16.01 2.62
CA ALA A 42 14.19 -14.87 3.54
C ALA A 42 15.55 -14.26 3.93
N ARG A 43 16.55 -15.09 4.24
CA ARG A 43 17.91 -14.61 4.55
C ARG A 43 18.55 -13.86 3.37
N LEU A 44 18.34 -14.33 2.14
CA LEU A 44 18.83 -13.68 0.93
C LEU A 44 18.14 -12.36 0.69
N ALA A 45 16.82 -12.28 0.91
CA ALA A 45 16.06 -11.02 0.83
C ALA A 45 16.56 -10.02 1.87
N ALA A 46 16.72 -10.42 3.13
CA ALA A 46 17.23 -9.56 4.19
C ALA A 46 18.66 -9.06 3.89
N ALA A 47 19.56 -9.93 3.43
CA ALA A 47 20.92 -9.54 3.03
C ALA A 47 20.91 -8.56 1.84
N THR A 48 19.93 -8.68 0.95
CA THR A 48 19.75 -7.72 -0.15
C THR A 48 19.37 -6.35 0.39
N VAL A 49 18.45 -6.28 1.34
CA VAL A 49 18.05 -5.02 2.01
C VAL A 49 19.25 -4.38 2.69
N GLU A 50 20.10 -5.14 3.40
CA GLU A 50 21.32 -4.60 4.03
C GLU A 50 22.32 -4.03 3.01
N ILE A 51 22.49 -4.68 1.85
CA ILE A 51 23.35 -4.15 0.77
C ILE A 51 22.74 -2.87 0.17
N ILE A 52 21.42 -2.83 0.01
CA ILE A 52 20.73 -1.63 -0.47
C ILE A 52 20.92 -0.48 0.51
N ASP A 53 20.76 -0.72 1.80
CA ASP A 53 20.93 0.29 2.83
C ASP A 53 22.34 0.91 2.77
N ALA A 54 23.36 0.05 2.71
CA ALA A 54 24.75 0.49 2.72
C ALA A 54 25.20 1.21 1.41
N SER A 55 24.67 0.83 0.24
CA SER A 55 25.27 1.19 -1.05
C SER A 55 24.28 1.52 -2.16
N GLY A 56 22.97 1.52 -1.87
CA GLY A 56 21.90 1.74 -2.83
C GLY A 56 21.60 0.51 -3.69
N TRP A 57 20.40 0.42 -4.21
CA TRP A 57 19.93 -0.71 -5.02
C TRP A 57 20.67 -0.93 -6.35
N PRO A 58 21.28 0.07 -7.02
CA PRO A 58 22.05 -0.16 -8.23
C PRO A 58 23.28 -1.04 -7.99
N SER A 59 23.85 -1.01 -6.78
CA SER A 59 25.04 -1.78 -6.40
C SER A 59 24.78 -3.27 -6.18
N VAL A 60 23.52 -3.69 -6.02
CA VAL A 60 23.13 -5.08 -5.75
C VAL A 60 23.42 -5.96 -6.96
N THR A 61 24.13 -7.07 -6.72
CA THR A 61 24.32 -8.17 -7.68
C THR A 61 24.00 -9.51 -7.01
N LEU A 62 23.52 -10.49 -7.78
CA LEU A 62 23.27 -11.85 -7.26
C LEU A 62 24.52 -12.46 -6.60
N GLY A 63 25.72 -12.17 -7.17
CA GLY A 63 26.98 -12.63 -6.62
C GLY A 63 27.35 -11.97 -5.28
N ALA A 64 27.09 -10.68 -5.11
CA ALA A 64 27.33 -9.96 -3.85
C ALA A 64 26.43 -10.51 -2.73
N VAL A 65 25.15 -10.75 -3.01
CA VAL A 65 24.19 -11.31 -2.06
C VAL A 65 24.55 -12.77 -1.70
N ALA A 66 24.91 -13.60 -2.70
CA ALA A 66 25.35 -14.95 -2.47
C ALA A 66 26.58 -14.99 -1.53
N LYS A 67 27.57 -14.10 -1.76
CA LYS A 67 28.76 -13.96 -0.92
C LYS A 67 28.39 -13.54 0.50
N ALA A 68 27.50 -12.55 0.67
CA ALA A 68 27.07 -12.09 1.98
C ALA A 68 26.39 -13.19 2.80
N CYS A 69 25.64 -14.10 2.13
CA CYS A 69 24.99 -15.24 2.77
C CYS A 69 25.83 -16.52 2.80
N SER A 70 27.10 -16.49 2.36
CA SER A 70 28.02 -17.65 2.33
C SER A 70 27.47 -18.83 1.51
N ILE A 71 26.80 -18.55 0.39
CA ILE A 71 26.37 -19.56 -0.58
C ILE A 71 27.07 -19.36 -1.93
N SER A 72 27.08 -20.39 -2.76
CA SER A 72 27.61 -20.27 -4.12
C SER A 72 26.63 -19.56 -5.06
N THR A 73 27.16 -18.88 -6.07
CA THR A 73 26.33 -18.23 -7.11
C THR A 73 25.37 -19.23 -7.80
N PRO A 74 25.75 -20.47 -8.14
CA PRO A 74 24.80 -21.47 -8.63
C PRO A 74 23.69 -21.82 -7.64
N ALA A 75 23.96 -21.79 -6.32
CA ALA A 75 22.94 -22.03 -5.30
C ALA A 75 21.95 -20.85 -5.23
N MET A 76 22.42 -19.62 -5.45
CA MET A 76 21.57 -18.42 -5.52
C MET A 76 20.48 -18.55 -6.59
N TYR A 77 20.83 -19.03 -7.80
CA TYR A 77 19.88 -19.21 -8.90
C TYR A 77 18.78 -20.27 -8.62
N LYS A 78 18.96 -21.14 -7.61
CA LYS A 78 17.89 -22.03 -7.15
C LYS A 78 16.80 -21.32 -6.35
N HIS A 79 17.11 -20.15 -5.79
CA HIS A 79 16.18 -19.33 -5.01
C HIS A 79 15.62 -18.17 -5.80
N PHE A 80 16.45 -17.53 -6.62
CA PHE A 80 16.08 -16.38 -7.44
C PHE A 80 16.62 -16.56 -8.86
N PRO A 81 15.73 -16.70 -9.86
CA PRO A 81 16.15 -16.91 -11.26
C PRO A 81 16.89 -15.68 -11.83
N ASP A 82 16.57 -14.50 -11.32
CA ASP A 82 17.12 -13.24 -11.77
C ASP A 82 17.13 -12.17 -10.65
N LYS A 83 17.65 -11.00 -10.98
CA LYS A 83 17.72 -9.86 -10.06
C LYS A 83 16.33 -9.26 -9.76
N ALA A 84 15.38 -9.36 -10.69
CA ALA A 84 14.04 -8.84 -10.49
C ALA A 84 13.31 -9.63 -9.39
N ALA A 85 13.35 -10.96 -9.46
CA ALA A 85 12.76 -11.83 -8.42
C ALA A 85 13.41 -11.60 -7.03
N LEU A 86 14.72 -11.29 -6.98
CA LEU A 86 15.40 -10.93 -5.76
C LEU A 86 14.91 -9.59 -5.21
N PHE A 87 14.73 -8.59 -6.06
CA PHE A 87 14.20 -7.29 -5.65
C PHE A 87 12.74 -7.37 -5.19
N GLU A 88 11.92 -8.22 -5.80
CA GLU A 88 10.56 -8.46 -5.30
C GLU A 88 10.57 -8.99 -3.87
N ALA A 89 11.42 -9.96 -3.56
CA ALA A 89 11.55 -10.49 -2.21
C ALA A 89 12.14 -9.46 -1.23
N ALA A 90 13.06 -8.62 -1.67
CA ALA A 90 13.59 -7.52 -0.86
C ALA A 90 12.51 -6.46 -0.59
N GLN A 91 11.60 -6.20 -1.53
CA GLN A 91 10.46 -5.31 -1.30
C GLN A 91 9.44 -5.91 -0.33
N GLU A 92 9.20 -7.23 -0.35
CA GLU A 92 8.38 -7.92 0.65
C GLU A 92 8.96 -7.76 2.06
N GLU A 93 10.28 -7.93 2.21
CA GLU A 93 11.00 -7.70 3.47
C GLU A 93 10.86 -6.23 3.93
N MET A 94 11.00 -5.27 3.01
CA MET A 94 10.81 -3.85 3.30
C MET A 94 9.38 -3.53 3.71
N SER A 95 8.37 -4.16 3.08
CA SER A 95 6.96 -3.98 3.45
C SER A 95 6.73 -4.34 4.92
N GLY A 96 7.29 -5.44 5.39
CA GLY A 96 7.20 -5.81 6.81
C GLY A 96 7.89 -4.81 7.74
N ARG A 97 9.08 -4.29 7.36
CA ARG A 97 9.78 -3.25 8.16
C ARG A 97 8.97 -1.95 8.25
N LEU A 98 8.42 -1.49 7.13
CA LEU A 98 7.58 -0.29 7.09
C LEU A 98 6.21 -0.52 7.75
N GLY A 99 5.67 -1.74 7.69
CA GLY A 99 4.47 -2.14 8.42
C GLY A 99 4.64 -2.02 9.93
N ALA A 100 5.79 -2.42 10.46
CA ALA A 100 6.10 -2.25 11.89
C ALA A 100 6.13 -0.77 12.32
N LEU A 101 6.57 0.15 11.45
CA LEU A 101 6.47 1.60 11.72
C LEU A 101 5.01 2.07 11.76
N ALA A 102 4.19 1.52 10.85
CA ALA A 102 2.77 1.83 10.78
C ALA A 102 2.01 1.34 12.02
N ASP A 103 2.26 0.11 12.46
CA ASP A 103 1.67 -0.44 13.68
C ASP A 103 2.02 0.38 14.92
N ALA A 104 3.28 0.84 15.01
CA ALA A 104 3.74 1.68 16.11
C ALA A 104 3.18 3.12 16.05
N ALA A 105 2.65 3.56 14.91
CA ALA A 105 2.03 4.88 14.71
C ALA A 105 0.50 4.86 14.86
N ALA A 106 -0.10 3.73 15.19
CA ALA A 106 -1.55 3.61 15.34
C ALA A 106 -2.06 4.30 16.61
N HIS A 107 -2.97 5.26 16.45
CA HIS A 107 -3.63 6.00 17.51
C HIS A 107 -5.17 5.89 17.38
N GLU A 108 -5.88 6.28 18.43
CA GLU A 108 -7.34 6.41 18.37
C GLU A 108 -7.77 7.48 17.36
N SER A 109 -7.07 8.61 17.33
CA SER A 109 -7.27 9.69 16.39
C SER A 109 -6.55 9.41 15.06
N PRO A 110 -7.26 9.41 13.90
CA PRO A 110 -6.62 9.23 12.60
C PRO A 110 -5.63 10.36 12.27
N VAL A 111 -5.87 11.57 12.76
CA VAL A 111 -4.94 12.71 12.57
C VAL A 111 -3.63 12.47 13.30
N ASP A 112 -3.68 11.96 14.54
CA ASP A 112 -2.48 11.66 15.31
C ASP A 112 -1.71 10.49 14.69
N SER A 113 -2.41 9.48 14.17
CA SER A 113 -1.80 8.38 13.41
C SER A 113 -1.06 8.91 12.16
N ILE A 114 -1.67 9.80 11.40
CA ILE A 114 -1.06 10.42 10.21
C ILE A 114 0.17 11.25 10.59
N PHE A 115 0.12 11.98 11.71
CA PHE A 115 1.27 12.77 12.17
C PHE A 115 2.41 11.89 12.65
N ASP A 116 2.12 10.84 13.41
CA ASP A 116 3.14 9.94 13.96
C ASP A 116 3.82 9.11 12.85
N ILE A 117 3.04 8.57 11.90
CA ILE A 117 3.66 7.85 10.77
C ILE A 117 4.49 8.79 9.89
N GLY A 118 4.04 10.03 9.68
CA GLY A 118 4.82 11.05 8.97
C GLY A 118 6.17 11.31 9.65
N GLU A 119 6.18 11.50 10.98
CA GLU A 119 7.39 11.71 11.78
C GLU A 119 8.33 10.50 11.67
N ARG A 120 7.82 9.28 11.86
CA ARG A 120 8.61 8.05 11.77
C ARG A 120 9.22 7.84 10.39
N LEU A 121 8.48 8.16 9.33
CA LEU A 121 9.01 8.04 7.96
C LEU A 121 10.15 9.03 7.70
N ILE A 122 10.07 10.27 8.22
CA ILE A 122 11.15 11.23 8.05
C ILE A 122 12.38 10.77 8.83
N VAL A 123 12.24 10.35 10.08
CA VAL A 123 13.35 9.81 10.89
C VAL A 123 13.97 8.59 10.20
N TYR A 124 13.14 7.64 9.76
CA TYR A 124 13.60 6.46 9.03
C TYR A 124 14.36 6.83 7.74
N SER A 125 13.91 7.86 7.03
CA SER A 125 14.58 8.32 5.81
C SER A 125 15.94 8.96 6.06
N GLU A 126 16.14 9.60 7.23
CA GLU A 126 17.44 10.13 7.62
C GLU A 126 18.44 9.01 7.95
N GLU A 127 17.96 7.97 8.62
CA GLU A 127 18.78 6.82 9.02
C GLU A 127 19.05 5.88 7.83
N HIS A 128 18.06 5.69 6.94
CA HIS A 128 18.05 4.72 5.85
C HIS A 128 17.63 5.32 4.49
N PRO A 129 18.34 6.32 3.97
CA PRO A 129 17.93 7.05 2.77
C PRO A 129 17.80 6.15 1.53
N ASN A 130 18.69 5.15 1.39
CA ASN A 130 18.68 4.22 0.27
C ASN A 130 17.50 3.23 0.32
N LEU A 131 17.04 2.87 1.52
CA LEU A 131 15.94 1.93 1.68
C LEU A 131 14.61 2.56 1.30
N LEU A 132 14.36 3.81 1.72
CA LEU A 132 13.13 4.49 1.36
C LEU A 132 13.08 4.78 -0.15
N GLU A 133 14.21 5.15 -0.76
CA GLU A 133 14.31 5.33 -2.21
C GLU A 133 14.03 4.01 -2.95
N PHE A 134 14.60 2.89 -2.50
CA PHE A 134 14.33 1.57 -3.07
C PHE A 134 12.87 1.15 -2.92
N ALA A 135 12.30 1.34 -1.73
CA ALA A 135 10.92 0.95 -1.45
C ALA A 135 9.94 1.62 -2.43
N PHE A 136 10.10 2.92 -2.69
CA PHE A 136 9.12 3.69 -3.46
C PHE A 136 9.51 3.96 -4.91
N PHE A 137 10.79 3.88 -5.25
CA PHE A 137 11.30 4.21 -6.60
C PHE A 137 12.21 3.12 -7.18
N GLY A 138 12.36 1.99 -6.50
CA GLY A 138 13.15 0.86 -6.97
C GLY A 138 12.55 0.18 -8.21
N PRO A 139 13.31 -0.67 -8.90
CA PRO A 139 12.95 -1.22 -10.21
C PRO A 139 11.74 -2.15 -10.22
N SER A 140 11.36 -2.69 -9.08
CA SER A 140 10.16 -3.54 -8.93
C SER A 140 8.98 -2.79 -8.28
N SER A 141 9.13 -1.48 -8.02
CA SER A 141 8.07 -0.65 -7.50
C SER A 141 7.07 -0.34 -8.62
N ASN A 142 6.04 -1.17 -8.77
CA ASN A 142 4.86 -0.84 -9.57
C ASN A 142 4.04 0.19 -8.80
N ASN A 143 4.57 1.41 -8.69
CA ASN A 143 4.00 2.53 -7.92
C ASN A 143 2.67 3.06 -8.47
N THR A 144 2.24 2.63 -9.66
CA THR A 144 0.92 2.95 -10.20
C THR A 144 -0.22 2.49 -9.32
N SER A 145 0.00 1.49 -8.47
CA SER A 145 -1.00 1.00 -7.51
C SER A 145 -1.04 1.75 -6.17
N ALA A 146 -0.07 2.62 -5.86
CA ALA A 146 -0.01 3.27 -4.54
C ALA A 146 -1.21 4.21 -4.32
N VAL A 147 -1.67 4.90 -5.36
CA VAL A 147 -2.79 5.84 -5.31
C VAL A 147 -4.14 5.14 -5.31
N ASP A 148 -4.25 4.01 -6.03
CA ASP A 148 -5.51 3.27 -6.21
C ASP A 148 -5.62 2.02 -5.33
N ALA A 149 -4.59 1.72 -4.53
CA ALA A 149 -4.46 0.41 -3.88
C ALA A 149 -5.44 0.18 -2.72
N GLY A 150 -6.00 1.21 -2.10
CA GLY A 150 -6.95 1.04 -1.01
C GLY A 150 -6.56 -0.07 -0.02
N ALA A 151 -7.51 -0.91 0.37
CA ALA A 151 -7.29 -2.07 1.24
C ALA A 151 -6.46 -3.21 0.60
N GLY A 152 -6.18 -3.14 -0.70
CA GLY A 152 -5.37 -4.12 -1.46
C GLY A 152 -3.92 -3.69 -1.66
N ALA A 153 -3.45 -2.65 -0.96
CA ALA A 153 -2.07 -2.19 -1.07
C ALA A 153 -1.07 -3.31 -0.74
N ARG A 154 -0.13 -3.56 -1.65
CA ARG A 154 0.97 -4.50 -1.44
C ARG A 154 1.84 -4.13 -0.22
N TRP A 155 1.85 -2.85 0.15
CA TRP A 155 2.63 -2.32 1.25
C TRP A 155 1.74 -2.06 2.47
N GLU A 156 2.04 -2.72 3.60
CA GLU A 156 1.32 -2.57 4.86
C GLU A 156 1.26 -1.11 5.33
N LEU A 157 2.34 -0.36 5.10
CA LEU A 157 2.38 1.08 5.35
C LEU A 157 1.32 1.85 4.55
N LEU A 158 1.20 1.57 3.24
CA LEU A 158 0.24 2.28 2.39
C LEU A 158 -1.20 1.89 2.76
N ALA A 159 -1.44 0.62 3.07
CA ALA A 159 -2.73 0.15 3.57
C ALA A 159 -3.11 0.85 4.89
N PHE A 160 -2.14 1.05 5.79
CA PHE A 160 -2.33 1.82 7.02
C PHE A 160 -2.72 3.27 6.71
N VAL A 161 -1.95 3.98 5.87
CA VAL A 161 -2.22 5.38 5.54
C VAL A 161 -3.59 5.54 4.88
N HIS A 162 -3.95 4.67 3.93
CA HIS A 162 -5.27 4.68 3.30
C HIS A 162 -6.40 4.45 4.31
N ARG A 163 -6.22 3.53 5.26
CA ARG A 163 -7.20 3.29 6.32
C ARG A 163 -7.41 4.52 7.21
N GLU A 164 -6.32 5.17 7.64
CA GLU A 164 -6.42 6.36 8.50
C GLU A 164 -7.04 7.55 7.76
N ILE A 165 -6.72 7.71 6.47
CA ILE A 165 -7.39 8.69 5.61
C ILE A 165 -8.88 8.38 5.45
N GLY A 166 -9.25 7.12 5.25
CA GLY A 166 -10.65 6.70 5.19
C GLY A 166 -11.43 7.09 6.46
N ARG A 167 -10.87 6.74 7.64
CA ARG A 167 -11.44 7.12 8.94
C ARG A 167 -11.60 8.65 9.10
N LEU A 168 -10.61 9.42 8.61
CA LEU A 168 -10.67 10.87 8.64
C LEU A 168 -11.76 11.40 7.72
N VAL A 169 -11.84 10.93 6.48
CA VAL A 169 -12.84 11.34 5.49
C VAL A 169 -14.27 11.00 5.95
N GLU A 170 -14.49 9.81 6.52
CA GLU A 170 -15.78 9.39 7.08
C GLU A 170 -16.25 10.30 8.22
N SER A 171 -15.32 10.90 8.98
CA SER A 171 -15.62 11.84 10.05
C SER A 171 -15.99 13.25 9.56
N GLN A 172 -15.82 13.54 8.25
CA GLN A 172 -16.09 14.86 7.65
C GLN A 172 -17.47 14.92 7.01
N HIS A 173 -18.08 16.11 7.03
CA HIS A 173 -19.28 16.39 6.25
C HIS A 173 -18.85 16.79 4.84
N LEU A 174 -18.81 15.82 3.93
CA LEU A 174 -18.49 16.07 2.53
C LEU A 174 -19.70 16.71 1.81
N PRO A 175 -19.47 17.63 0.86
CA PRO A 175 -20.55 18.16 0.03
C PRO A 175 -21.14 17.06 -0.87
N PRO A 176 -22.44 17.15 -1.25
CA PRO A 176 -23.14 16.08 -1.98
C PRO A 176 -22.53 15.70 -3.34
N TRP A 177 -21.73 16.60 -3.92
CA TRP A 177 -21.11 16.40 -5.24
C TRP A 177 -19.72 15.76 -5.16
N ARG A 178 -19.14 15.52 -3.97
CA ARG A 178 -17.82 14.93 -3.76
C ARG A 178 -17.93 13.57 -3.12
N SER A 179 -17.41 12.54 -3.79
CA SER A 179 -17.39 11.20 -3.21
C SER A 179 -16.29 11.07 -2.13
N PRO A 180 -16.51 10.23 -1.09
CA PRO A 180 -15.49 9.91 -0.10
C PRO A 180 -14.20 9.34 -0.73
N ASP A 181 -14.33 8.54 -1.78
CA ASP A 181 -13.18 7.92 -2.48
C ASP A 181 -12.31 8.96 -3.19
N GLU A 182 -12.92 9.96 -3.85
CA GLU A 182 -12.19 11.08 -4.46
C GLU A 182 -11.48 11.93 -3.40
N ALA A 183 -12.18 12.27 -2.32
CA ALA A 183 -11.61 13.04 -1.22
C ALA A 183 -10.43 12.30 -0.57
N GLY A 184 -10.57 11.00 -0.34
CA GLY A 184 -9.51 10.15 0.20
C GLY A 184 -8.29 10.05 -0.72
N ARG A 185 -8.52 9.91 -2.02
CA ARG A 185 -7.45 9.86 -3.02
C ARG A 185 -6.68 11.17 -3.10
N ASP A 186 -7.37 12.31 -3.17
CA ASP A 186 -6.75 13.63 -3.23
C ASP A 186 -5.93 13.91 -1.97
N LEU A 187 -6.46 13.54 -0.80
CA LEU A 187 -5.77 13.68 0.47
C LEU A 187 -4.53 12.79 0.53
N PHE A 188 -4.63 11.53 0.09
CA PHE A 188 -3.49 10.63 0.01
C PHE A 188 -2.38 11.21 -0.88
N VAL A 189 -2.72 11.63 -2.10
CA VAL A 189 -1.73 12.20 -3.04
C VAL A 189 -1.06 13.44 -2.44
N SER A 190 -1.82 14.31 -1.78
CA SER A 190 -1.30 15.53 -1.16
C SER A 190 -0.33 15.24 -0.03
N LEU A 191 -0.73 14.36 0.91
CA LEU A 191 0.10 13.93 2.04
C LEU A 191 1.36 13.20 1.56
N TRP A 192 1.19 12.27 0.62
CA TRP A 192 2.27 11.46 0.06
C TRP A 192 3.31 12.33 -0.66
N SER A 193 2.86 13.25 -1.52
CA SER A 193 3.74 14.17 -2.23
C SER A 193 4.52 15.06 -1.28
N PHE A 194 3.87 15.57 -0.22
CA PHE A 194 4.51 16.37 0.81
C PHE A 194 5.60 15.56 1.55
N ILE A 195 5.27 14.37 2.04
CA ILE A 195 6.22 13.51 2.78
C ILE A 195 7.42 13.15 1.92
N GLN A 196 7.21 12.75 0.66
CA GLN A 196 8.30 12.41 -0.26
C GLN A 196 9.20 13.61 -0.54
N GLY A 197 8.62 14.78 -0.82
CA GLY A 197 9.37 15.99 -1.05
C GLY A 197 10.17 16.44 0.17
N TYR A 198 9.53 16.44 1.34
CA TYR A 198 10.19 16.82 2.59
C TYR A 198 11.30 15.84 3.00
N SER A 199 11.04 14.53 2.88
CA SER A 199 12.05 13.49 3.09
C SER A 199 13.28 13.71 2.19
N LYS A 200 13.09 14.02 0.90
CA LYS A 200 14.21 14.29 -0.01
C LYS A 200 15.02 15.53 0.39
N LEU A 201 14.37 16.60 0.83
CA LEU A 201 15.05 17.80 1.33
C LEU A 201 15.86 17.53 2.60
N VAL A 202 15.35 16.70 3.51
CA VAL A 202 16.02 16.31 4.75
C VAL A 202 17.22 15.40 4.46
N THR A 203 17.02 14.32 3.67
CA THR A 203 18.10 13.36 3.33
C THR A 203 19.21 13.98 2.50
N SER A 204 18.89 14.96 1.63
CA SER A 204 19.90 15.75 0.90
C SER A 204 20.59 16.82 1.76
N ARG A 205 20.23 16.93 3.05
CA ARG A 205 20.72 17.95 3.99
C ARG A 205 20.45 19.39 3.57
N THR A 206 19.49 19.60 2.66
CA THR A 206 19.03 20.93 2.24
C THR A 206 18.30 21.64 3.39
N VAL A 207 17.52 20.88 4.16
CA VAL A 207 16.87 21.35 5.39
C VAL A 207 17.15 20.37 6.54
N ARG A 208 17.10 20.88 7.78
CA ARG A 208 17.09 20.02 8.96
C ARG A 208 15.67 19.63 9.30
N HIS A 209 15.43 18.36 9.65
CA HIS A 209 14.16 17.93 10.16
C HIS A 209 13.76 18.67 11.43
N ARG A 210 12.50 19.08 11.52
CA ARG A 210 11.87 19.71 12.69
C ARG A 210 10.42 19.21 12.81
N SER A 211 10.15 18.44 13.86
CA SER A 211 8.82 17.86 14.13
C SER A 211 7.70 18.92 14.18
N ALA A 212 7.98 20.09 14.76
CA ALA A 212 7.01 21.18 14.81
C ALA A 212 6.63 21.70 13.41
N PHE A 213 7.60 21.81 12.49
CA PHE A 213 7.36 22.19 11.11
C PHE A 213 6.55 21.10 10.38
N LEU A 214 6.96 19.85 10.51
CA LEU A 214 6.25 18.72 9.89
C LEU A 214 4.78 18.67 10.30
N LYS A 215 4.51 18.75 11.62
CA LYS A 215 3.14 18.78 12.14
C LYS A 215 2.32 19.96 11.65
N ALA A 216 2.91 21.16 11.57
CA ALA A 216 2.24 22.35 11.06
C ALA A 216 1.91 22.21 9.56
N ALA A 217 2.86 21.71 8.76
CA ALA A 217 2.67 21.47 7.34
C ALA A 217 1.62 20.40 7.05
N LEU A 218 1.66 19.27 7.76
CA LEU A 218 0.64 18.23 7.64
C LEU A 218 -0.76 18.74 8.03
N ARG A 219 -0.87 19.56 9.10
CA ARG A 219 -2.16 20.22 9.42
C ARG A 219 -2.65 21.11 8.27
N SER A 220 -1.76 21.86 7.63
CA SER A 220 -2.14 22.70 6.49
C SER A 220 -2.62 21.86 5.31
N VAL A 221 -1.95 20.75 5.00
CA VAL A 221 -2.39 19.81 3.96
C VAL A 221 -3.77 19.23 4.28
N LEU A 222 -3.99 18.81 5.52
CA LEU A 222 -5.27 18.29 5.99
C LEU A 222 -6.36 19.36 5.91
N SER A 223 -6.08 20.61 6.33
CA SER A 223 -7.06 21.70 6.30
C SER A 223 -7.44 22.16 4.89
N ILE A 224 -6.48 22.18 3.95
CA ILE A 224 -6.78 22.49 2.53
C ILE A 224 -7.68 21.41 1.94
N ALA A 225 -7.38 20.14 2.17
CA ALA A 225 -8.19 19.03 1.66
C ALA A 225 -9.63 19.06 2.23
N THR A 226 -9.80 19.53 3.48
CA THR A 226 -11.12 19.71 4.10
C THR A 226 -11.79 21.03 3.73
N ALA A 227 -11.03 22.13 3.53
CA ALA A 227 -11.57 23.45 3.17
C ALA A 227 -12.04 23.54 1.70
N GLN A 228 -11.46 22.79 0.79
CA GLN A 228 -11.98 22.66 -0.59
C GLN A 228 -13.41 22.11 -0.62
N THR A 229 -13.91 21.59 0.49
CA THR A 229 -15.30 21.20 0.67
C THR A 229 -16.22 22.37 0.97
N SER A 230 -15.71 23.51 1.45
CA SER A 230 -16.52 24.66 1.87
C SER A 230 -16.60 25.79 0.84
N SER A 231 -15.68 25.87 -0.13
CA SER A 231 -15.60 26.99 -1.08
C SER A 231 -15.89 26.63 -2.55
N ALA A 232 -16.37 25.43 -2.83
CA ALA A 232 -16.80 25.07 -4.17
C ALA A 232 -18.28 25.43 -4.35
N GLU A 233 -18.49 26.69 -4.65
CA GLU A 233 -19.26 27.22 -5.77
C GLU A 233 -20.77 27.00 -5.79
N GLU A 234 -21.46 28.13 -5.61
CA GLU A 234 -22.70 28.38 -6.36
C GLU A 234 -22.47 28.04 -7.85
N PRO A 235 -23.35 27.27 -8.48
CA PRO A 235 -23.29 27.07 -9.92
C PRO A 235 -23.34 28.44 -10.59
N ARG A 236 -22.29 28.79 -11.33
CA ARG A 236 -22.33 29.94 -12.24
C ARG A 236 -23.55 29.78 -13.10
N GLY A 237 -24.50 30.72 -12.95
CA GLY A 237 -25.69 30.80 -13.77
C GLY A 237 -25.31 30.59 -15.22
N THR A 238 -26.00 29.72 -15.88
CA THR A 238 -25.80 29.38 -17.27
C THR A 238 -25.88 30.66 -18.11
N ALA A 239 -25.00 30.77 -19.09
CA ALA A 239 -24.95 31.92 -20.03
C ALA A 239 -26.25 32.15 -20.78
N GLU A 240 -27.28 31.34 -20.58
CA GLU A 240 -28.63 31.51 -21.13
C GLU A 240 -29.46 32.60 -20.43
N GLU A 241 -29.24 32.84 -19.11
CA GLU A 241 -29.99 33.93 -18.43
C GLU A 241 -29.46 35.32 -18.78
N ALA A 242 -28.20 35.45 -19.23
CA ALA A 242 -27.66 36.74 -19.70
C ALA A 242 -28.13 37.13 -21.11
N GLN A 243 -28.61 36.17 -21.90
CA GLN A 243 -29.12 36.40 -23.25
C GLN A 243 -30.59 36.79 -23.26
N ALA A 244 -31.39 36.30 -22.31
CA ALA A 244 -32.81 36.66 -22.17
C ALA A 244 -33.02 38.12 -21.70
N ALA A 245 -32.06 38.67 -20.92
CA ALA A 245 -32.16 40.09 -20.47
C ALA A 245 -31.77 41.10 -21.54
N HIS A 246 -31.18 40.68 -22.67
CA HIS A 246 -30.78 41.59 -23.76
C HIS A 246 -31.82 41.70 -24.89
N GLU A 247 -32.82 40.80 -24.93
CA GLU A 247 -33.87 40.84 -25.96
C GLU A 247 -35.12 41.61 -25.54
N GLU A 248 -35.31 41.94 -24.26
CA GLU A 248 -36.48 42.72 -23.79
C GLU A 248 -36.25 44.27 -23.72
N GLY A 249 -35.05 44.76 -24.07
CA GLY A 249 -34.68 46.17 -23.97
C GLY A 249 -34.72 47.00 -25.26
N GLY A 250 -35.17 46.43 -26.38
CA GLY A 250 -35.05 47.06 -27.70
C GLY A 250 -36.33 47.37 -28.42
N ASP A 251 -37.28 48.06 -27.79
CA ASP A 251 -38.35 48.73 -28.56
C ASP A 251 -38.96 49.89 -27.78
N CYS A 252 -38.34 51.04 -27.88
CA CYS A 252 -39.01 52.35 -27.73
C CYS A 252 -37.99 53.45 -28.03
N VAL A 253 -37.98 54.00 -29.23
CA VAL A 253 -37.88 55.44 -29.60
C VAL A 253 -37.77 55.53 -31.11
N ASP A 254 -38.86 55.87 -31.76
CA ASP A 254 -38.88 56.92 -32.76
C ASP A 254 -40.31 57.35 -33.13
N LYS A 255 -40.73 58.45 -32.59
CA LYS A 255 -41.75 59.31 -33.19
C LYS A 255 -41.71 60.71 -32.54
N LYS A 256 -40.92 61.61 -33.06
CA LYS A 256 -41.28 62.99 -33.49
C LYS A 256 -40.03 63.77 -33.81
#